data_fabeb4e5826361198107a23a2fcaca3a
#
_entry.id   fabeb4e5826361198107a23a2fcaca3a
#
_cell.length_a   1.000
_cell.length_b   1.000
_cell.length_c   1.000
_cell.angle_alpha   90.00
_cell.angle_beta   90.00
_cell.angle_gamma   90.00
#
_symmetry.space_group_name_H-M   'P 1'
#
loop_
_entity.id
_entity.type
_entity.pdbx_description
1 polymer ?
#
loop_
_entity_poly.entity_id
_entity_poly.type
_entity_poly.pdbx_seq_one_letter_code
_entity_poly.pdbx_strand_id
1 'polypeptide(L)'
;QQFEHILIDEYQDTNAVQYALIKLLVNPRRNLCVVGDDAQSIYSFRGADYTNILNFERDFPGTTVVKLEQNYRSTGAILNMANALISHNIHRTDKNLWTANGDGVEPKLWQLYNESEEALAIANEIQAQIANGRQYGDVAVLYRTNAQSYTIERALRQSYIPYKIVGGLRFLDRAVVKDLLAYLRLLYQPSDRVSFLRIVNTPKRGVGAVSISKFLDWNDASGKDIISGLLAVEEADTLTARAKRPLLEFGQKLHDLQQEIDGSPAELIEKIMKSTGYEDFINDGTPQDEERME
;
A
#
# COMPACT_ATOMS: atom_id res chain seq x y z
N GLN A 1 -1.14 32.29 22.11
CA GLN A 1 -1.76 31.05 21.67
C GLN A 1 -2.78 31.38 20.59
N GLN A 2 -2.71 30.68 19.43
CA GLN A 2 -3.41 31.04 18.21
C GLN A 2 -4.83 30.44 18.15
N PHE A 3 -5.09 29.35 18.91
CA PHE A 3 -6.36 28.63 18.88
C PHE A 3 -7.13 28.77 20.20
N GLU A 4 -8.41 29.08 20.11
CA GLU A 4 -9.31 29.14 21.26
C GLU A 4 -9.96 27.78 21.56
N HIS A 5 -10.25 27.01 20.50
CA HIS A 5 -10.84 25.69 20.57
C HIS A 5 -10.02 24.71 19.73
N ILE A 6 -9.85 23.49 20.23
CA ILE A 6 -9.16 22.39 19.54
C ILE A 6 -10.14 21.21 19.53
N LEU A 7 -10.42 20.71 18.33
CA LEU A 7 -11.24 19.52 18.12
C LEU A 7 -10.38 18.49 17.38
N ILE A 8 -10.38 17.25 17.86
CA ILE A 8 -9.59 16.16 17.27
C ILE A 8 -10.50 14.97 17.10
N ASP A 9 -10.56 14.48 15.88
CA ASP A 9 -11.27 13.26 15.51
C ASP A 9 -10.30 12.08 15.44
N GLU A 10 -10.83 10.85 15.53
CA GLU A 10 -10.06 9.60 15.47
C GLU A 10 -8.88 9.58 16.47
N TYR A 11 -9.12 10.05 17.69
CA TYR A 11 -8.05 10.28 18.68
C TYR A 11 -7.28 9.00 19.06
N GLN A 12 -7.90 7.82 18.93
CA GLN A 12 -7.25 6.51 19.16
C GLN A 12 -6.12 6.23 18.18
N ASP A 13 -6.06 6.91 17.03
CA ASP A 13 -5.05 6.72 16.01
C ASP A 13 -3.88 7.70 16.12
N THR A 14 -3.84 8.50 17.19
CA THR A 14 -2.75 9.45 17.44
C THR A 14 -1.47 8.76 17.90
N ASN A 15 -0.33 9.16 17.32
CA ASN A 15 0.98 8.72 17.77
C ASN A 15 1.54 9.64 18.88
N ALA A 16 2.68 9.24 19.48
CA ALA A 16 3.30 9.98 20.58
C ALA A 16 3.68 11.43 20.21
N VAL A 17 4.07 11.69 18.97
CA VAL A 17 4.44 13.06 18.52
C VAL A 17 3.20 13.93 18.38
N GLN A 18 2.14 13.39 17.78
CA GLN A 18 0.84 14.08 17.68
C GLN A 18 0.26 14.37 19.06
N TYR A 19 0.31 13.41 19.96
CA TYR A 19 -0.12 13.58 21.34
C TYR A 19 0.67 14.69 22.07
N ALA A 20 2.01 14.71 21.93
CA ALA A 20 2.84 15.77 22.49
C ALA A 20 2.50 17.15 21.89
N LEU A 21 2.27 17.22 20.58
CA LEU A 21 1.84 18.45 19.90
C LEU A 21 0.51 18.96 20.45
N ILE A 22 -0.46 18.09 20.65
CA ILE A 22 -1.77 18.45 21.24
C ILE A 22 -1.58 19.08 22.61
N LYS A 23 -0.78 18.47 23.48
CA LYS A 23 -0.46 19.03 24.82
C LYS A 23 0.16 20.43 24.77
N LEU A 24 0.98 20.72 23.76
CA LEU A 24 1.60 22.03 23.57
C LEU A 24 0.61 23.07 23.01
N LEU A 25 -0.36 22.65 22.23
CA LEU A 25 -1.36 23.53 21.63
C LEU A 25 -2.48 23.92 22.60
N VAL A 26 -2.79 23.05 23.56
CA VAL A 26 -3.86 23.28 24.53
C VAL A 26 -3.57 24.53 25.37
N ASN A 27 -4.50 25.46 25.36
CA ASN A 27 -4.43 26.70 26.11
C ASN A 27 -4.81 26.51 27.58
N PRO A 28 -4.57 27.50 28.46
CA PRO A 28 -4.95 27.41 29.89
C PRO A 28 -6.45 27.18 30.17
N ARG A 29 -7.32 27.56 29.22
CA ARG A 29 -8.76 27.33 29.30
C ARG A 29 -9.16 25.88 29.02
N ARG A 30 -8.23 25.08 28.46
CA ARG A 30 -8.42 23.67 28.11
C ARG A 30 -9.63 23.40 27.21
N ASN A 31 -9.93 24.29 26.28
CA ASN A 31 -10.98 24.08 25.28
C ASN A 31 -10.54 23.03 24.26
N LEU A 32 -10.47 21.79 24.74
CA LEU A 32 -10.10 20.62 23.94
C LEU A 32 -11.27 19.64 23.92
N CYS A 33 -11.69 19.24 22.74
CA CYS A 33 -12.65 18.17 22.53
C CYS A 33 -12.00 17.10 21.65
N VAL A 34 -12.05 15.85 22.09
CA VAL A 34 -11.57 14.71 21.31
C VAL A 34 -12.72 13.74 21.06
N VAL A 35 -12.75 13.17 19.88
CA VAL A 35 -13.67 12.11 19.50
C VAL A 35 -12.85 10.90 19.08
N GLY A 36 -13.26 9.72 19.49
CA GLY A 36 -12.55 8.50 19.12
C GLY A 36 -13.20 7.25 19.72
N ASP A 37 -12.72 6.12 19.27
CA ASP A 37 -13.17 4.81 19.68
C ASP A 37 -11.96 3.87 19.81
N ASP A 38 -11.59 3.54 21.06
CA ASP A 38 -10.48 2.64 21.36
C ASP A 38 -10.61 1.26 20.68
N ALA A 39 -11.83 0.80 20.44
CA ALA A 39 -12.11 -0.45 19.74
C ALA A 39 -11.82 -0.39 18.22
N GLN A 40 -11.69 0.82 17.64
CA GLN A 40 -11.39 1.03 16.23
C GLN A 40 -9.91 1.36 15.96
N SER A 41 -9.04 1.30 16.97
CA SER A 41 -7.60 1.53 16.79
C SER A 41 -6.96 0.38 16.01
N ILE A 42 -6.63 0.62 14.74
CA ILE A 42 -6.03 -0.36 13.82
C ILE A 42 -4.70 0.11 13.23
N TYR A 43 -4.16 1.27 13.65
CA TYR A 43 -2.94 1.88 13.10
C TYR A 43 -1.72 1.79 14.04
N SER A 44 -1.65 0.78 14.91
CA SER A 44 -0.48 0.55 15.78
C SER A 44 0.83 0.37 14.99
N PHE A 45 0.77 -0.28 13.82
CA PHE A 45 1.90 -0.44 12.90
C PHE A 45 2.42 0.89 12.31
N ARG A 46 1.64 1.98 12.38
CA ARG A 46 2.04 3.36 12.04
C ARG A 46 2.42 4.19 13.26
N GLY A 47 2.58 3.54 14.41
CA GLY A 47 2.93 4.18 15.68
C GLY A 47 1.76 4.82 16.43
N ALA A 48 0.51 4.53 16.06
CA ALA A 48 -0.66 4.93 16.85
C ALA A 48 -0.65 4.22 18.20
N ASP A 49 -1.05 4.95 19.24
CA ASP A 49 -1.13 4.45 20.60
C ASP A 49 -2.53 4.71 21.17
N TYR A 50 -3.36 3.67 21.17
CA TYR A 50 -4.74 3.74 21.68
C TYR A 50 -4.79 4.05 23.18
N THR A 51 -3.68 3.91 23.91
CA THR A 51 -3.66 4.28 25.33
C THR A 51 -3.81 5.79 25.54
N ASN A 52 -3.58 6.61 24.51
CA ASN A 52 -3.81 8.05 24.54
C ASN A 52 -5.27 8.38 24.84
N ILE A 53 -6.23 7.66 24.21
CA ILE A 53 -7.65 7.89 24.47
C ILE A 53 -8.06 7.31 25.84
N LEU A 54 -7.57 6.15 26.22
CA LEU A 54 -7.87 5.53 27.51
C LEU A 54 -7.34 6.36 28.71
N ASN A 55 -6.22 7.04 28.52
CA ASN A 55 -5.59 7.87 29.55
C ASN A 55 -6.05 9.34 29.52
N PHE A 56 -6.97 9.72 28.63
CA PHE A 56 -7.33 11.11 28.38
C PHE A 56 -7.83 11.83 29.64
N GLU A 57 -8.72 11.21 30.43
CA GLU A 57 -9.24 11.79 31.67
C GLU A 57 -8.13 12.01 32.71
N ARG A 58 -7.14 11.13 32.79
CA ARG A 58 -5.98 11.27 33.66
C ARG A 58 -5.09 12.44 33.22
N ASP A 59 -4.89 12.59 31.94
CA ASP A 59 -3.98 13.59 31.37
C ASP A 59 -4.60 14.97 31.26
N PHE A 60 -5.94 15.04 31.22
CA PHE A 60 -6.76 16.26 31.21
C PHE A 60 -7.83 16.21 32.31
N PRO A 61 -7.45 16.42 33.59
CA PRO A 61 -8.39 16.37 34.70
C PRO A 61 -9.56 17.36 34.55
N GLY A 62 -10.76 16.91 34.89
CA GLY A 62 -11.99 17.67 34.71
C GLY A 62 -12.67 17.46 33.35
N THR A 63 -12.21 16.46 32.56
CA THR A 63 -12.85 16.04 31.31
C THR A 63 -14.28 15.53 31.60
N THR A 64 -15.21 15.89 30.71
CA THR A 64 -16.56 15.29 30.66
C THR A 64 -16.55 14.26 29.54
N VAL A 65 -16.83 12.99 29.87
CA VAL A 65 -16.93 11.91 28.88
C VAL A 65 -18.38 11.69 28.50
N VAL A 66 -18.66 11.71 27.19
CA VAL A 66 -19.98 11.41 26.64
C VAL A 66 -19.86 10.19 25.73
N LYS A 67 -20.59 9.11 26.04
CA LYS A 67 -20.61 7.89 25.23
C LYS A 67 -21.72 7.99 24.19
N LEU A 68 -21.33 7.79 22.92
CA LEU A 68 -22.24 7.75 21.78
C LEU A 68 -22.50 6.28 21.43
N GLU A 69 -23.48 5.65 22.09
CA GLU A 69 -23.73 4.21 21.98
C GLU A 69 -24.75 3.86 20.88
N GLN A 70 -25.54 4.81 20.41
CA GLN A 70 -26.49 4.57 19.34
C GLN A 70 -25.77 4.57 17.98
N ASN A 71 -25.86 3.46 17.28
CA ASN A 71 -25.35 3.28 15.92
C ASN A 71 -26.49 3.45 14.91
N TYR A 72 -26.25 4.27 13.89
CA TYR A 72 -27.23 4.57 12.82
C TYR A 72 -26.89 3.89 11.50
N ARG A 73 -25.72 3.21 11.41
CA ARG A 73 -25.20 2.59 10.19
C ARG A 73 -25.65 1.16 10.04
N SER A 74 -25.50 0.37 11.09
CA SER A 74 -25.60 -1.09 11.05
C SER A 74 -26.91 -1.60 11.65
N THR A 75 -27.27 -2.82 11.29
CA THR A 75 -28.38 -3.57 11.89
C THR A 75 -27.97 -4.27 13.17
N GLY A 76 -28.93 -4.75 13.95
CA GLY A 76 -28.72 -5.37 15.26
C GLY A 76 -27.80 -6.60 15.19
N ALA A 77 -28.00 -7.50 14.22
CA ALA A 77 -27.16 -8.69 14.05
C ALA A 77 -25.70 -8.36 13.85
N ILE A 78 -25.38 -7.32 13.06
CA ILE A 78 -24.01 -6.86 12.87
C ILE A 78 -23.41 -6.31 14.17
N LEU A 79 -24.16 -5.49 14.89
CA LEU A 79 -23.69 -4.91 16.17
C LEU A 79 -23.52 -5.98 17.25
N ASN A 80 -24.40 -6.96 17.31
CA ASN A 80 -24.28 -8.08 18.25
C ASN A 80 -22.98 -8.86 18.02
N MET A 81 -22.64 -9.14 16.76
CA MET A 81 -21.37 -9.78 16.42
C MET A 81 -20.17 -8.91 16.78
N ALA A 82 -20.22 -7.61 16.48
CA ALA A 82 -19.15 -6.67 16.82
C ALA A 82 -18.97 -6.53 18.34
N ASN A 83 -20.05 -6.37 19.11
CA ASN A 83 -20.02 -6.30 20.56
C ASN A 83 -19.47 -7.60 21.18
N ALA A 84 -19.86 -8.77 20.65
CA ALA A 84 -19.36 -10.05 21.10
C ALA A 84 -17.86 -10.16 20.83
N LEU A 85 -17.37 -9.78 19.64
CA LEU A 85 -15.95 -9.82 19.30
C LEU A 85 -15.14 -8.89 20.22
N ILE A 86 -15.55 -7.63 20.35
CA ILE A 86 -14.78 -6.64 21.13
C ILE A 86 -14.82 -6.94 22.65
N SER A 87 -15.79 -7.73 23.13
CA SER A 87 -15.87 -8.12 24.54
C SER A 87 -14.65 -8.92 25.01
N HIS A 88 -13.87 -9.52 24.10
CA HIS A 88 -12.65 -10.24 24.41
C HIS A 88 -11.45 -9.32 24.68
N ASN A 89 -11.54 -8.04 24.36
CA ASN A 89 -10.48 -7.07 24.66
C ASN A 89 -10.54 -6.70 26.15
N ILE A 90 -9.42 -6.89 26.86
CA ILE A 90 -9.31 -6.65 28.32
C ILE A 90 -9.26 -5.16 28.62
N HIS A 91 -8.49 -4.39 27.82
CA HIS A 91 -8.33 -2.95 28.00
C HIS A 91 -9.19 -2.21 26.98
N ARG A 92 -10.39 -1.81 27.39
CA ARG A 92 -11.33 -1.10 26.53
C ARG A 92 -12.24 -0.19 27.35
N THR A 93 -12.80 0.82 26.70
CA THR A 93 -13.90 1.60 27.25
C THR A 93 -15.15 0.71 27.32
N ASP A 94 -15.79 0.66 28.48
CA ASP A 94 -17.05 -0.08 28.62
C ASP A 94 -18.17 0.68 27.90
N LYS A 95 -18.62 0.15 26.77
CA LYS A 95 -19.71 0.65 25.95
C LYS A 95 -20.41 -0.51 25.28
N ASN A 96 -21.69 -0.34 24.94
CA ASN A 96 -22.48 -1.33 24.24
C ASN A 96 -23.27 -0.64 23.11
N LEU A 97 -22.84 -0.90 21.86
CA LEU A 97 -23.49 -0.32 20.70
C LEU A 97 -24.86 -0.95 20.49
N TRP A 98 -25.85 -0.10 20.27
CA TRP A 98 -27.22 -0.50 19.94
C TRP A 98 -27.74 0.29 18.73
N THR A 99 -28.79 -0.20 18.07
CA THR A 99 -29.39 0.46 16.90
C THR A 99 -30.91 0.37 16.92
N ALA A 100 -31.53 1.31 16.22
CA ALA A 100 -32.96 1.29 15.92
C ALA A 100 -33.26 0.72 14.51
N ASN A 101 -32.24 0.27 13.76
CA ASN A 101 -32.38 -0.22 12.38
C ASN A 101 -32.95 -1.65 12.26
N GLY A 102 -33.46 -2.23 13.36
CA GLY A 102 -33.92 -3.62 13.41
C GLY A 102 -32.76 -4.64 13.39
N ASP A 103 -33.11 -5.92 13.44
CA ASP A 103 -32.11 -6.99 13.57
C ASP A 103 -31.30 -7.21 12.28
N GLY A 104 -31.94 -7.11 11.12
CA GLY A 104 -31.29 -7.34 9.83
C GLY A 104 -30.95 -8.80 9.57
N VAL A 105 -30.09 -9.01 8.56
CA VAL A 105 -29.61 -10.34 8.16
C VAL A 105 -28.37 -10.69 8.99
N GLU A 106 -28.27 -11.92 9.44
CA GLU A 106 -27.11 -12.39 10.20
C GLU A 106 -25.85 -12.41 9.32
N PRO A 107 -24.70 -12.00 9.85
CA PRO A 107 -23.41 -12.12 9.20
C PRO A 107 -23.08 -13.59 8.91
N LYS A 108 -22.45 -13.84 7.75
CA LYS A 108 -22.00 -15.17 7.33
C LYS A 108 -20.49 -15.25 7.42
N LEU A 109 -19.99 -16.35 7.95
CA LEU A 109 -18.56 -16.68 7.95
C LEU A 109 -18.33 -17.80 6.91
N TRP A 110 -17.41 -17.55 5.98
CA TRP A 110 -16.96 -18.52 5.02
C TRP A 110 -15.50 -18.90 5.27
N GLN A 111 -15.22 -20.19 5.27
CA GLN A 111 -13.86 -20.71 5.32
C GLN A 111 -13.60 -21.42 3.99
N LEU A 112 -12.58 -20.95 3.26
CA LEU A 112 -12.24 -21.42 1.92
C LEU A 112 -10.80 -21.92 1.90
N TYR A 113 -10.41 -22.67 0.88
CA TYR A 113 -9.12 -23.36 0.85
C TYR A 113 -7.95 -22.45 0.47
N ASN A 114 -8.21 -21.42 -0.35
CA ASN A 114 -7.19 -20.50 -0.86
C ASN A 114 -7.81 -19.17 -1.28
N GLU A 115 -6.94 -18.22 -1.57
CA GLU A 115 -7.29 -16.86 -1.97
C GLU A 115 -8.05 -16.77 -3.31
N SER A 116 -7.85 -17.74 -4.20
CA SER A 116 -8.56 -17.78 -5.49
C SER A 116 -10.02 -18.20 -5.31
N GLU A 117 -10.27 -19.17 -4.45
CA GLU A 117 -11.64 -19.57 -4.07
C GLU A 117 -12.34 -18.47 -3.30
N GLU A 118 -11.63 -17.76 -2.41
CA GLU A 118 -12.15 -16.60 -1.69
C GLU A 118 -12.60 -15.51 -2.67
N ALA A 119 -11.75 -15.14 -3.61
CA ALA A 119 -12.09 -14.12 -4.60
C ALA A 119 -13.26 -14.53 -5.51
N LEU A 120 -13.36 -15.81 -5.89
CA LEU A 120 -14.47 -16.33 -6.67
C LEU A 120 -15.78 -16.32 -5.86
N ALA A 121 -15.71 -16.71 -4.58
CA ALA A 121 -16.88 -16.69 -3.69
C ALA A 121 -17.40 -15.25 -3.49
N ILE A 122 -16.50 -14.27 -3.33
CA ILE A 122 -16.85 -12.85 -3.28
C ILE A 122 -17.56 -12.42 -4.57
N ALA A 123 -17.01 -12.75 -5.74
CA ALA A 123 -17.61 -12.39 -7.02
C ALA A 123 -19.02 -13.02 -7.20
N ASN A 124 -19.17 -14.27 -6.83
CA ASN A 124 -20.47 -14.97 -6.89
C ASN A 124 -21.50 -14.35 -5.95
N GLU A 125 -21.12 -14.00 -4.72
CA GLU A 125 -22.02 -13.33 -3.77
C GLU A 125 -22.45 -11.96 -4.28
N ILE A 126 -21.52 -11.18 -4.86
CA ILE A 126 -21.86 -9.89 -5.47
C ILE A 126 -22.91 -10.09 -6.57
N GLN A 127 -22.70 -11.04 -7.48
CA GLN A 127 -23.66 -11.32 -8.55
C GLN A 127 -25.03 -11.74 -7.98
N ALA A 128 -25.05 -12.56 -6.93
CA ALA A 128 -26.29 -12.95 -6.26
C ALA A 128 -27.02 -11.75 -5.65
N GLN A 129 -26.29 -10.82 -5.04
CA GLN A 129 -26.88 -9.59 -4.48
C GLN A 129 -27.45 -8.69 -5.57
N ILE A 130 -26.76 -8.57 -6.72
CA ILE A 130 -27.25 -7.81 -7.87
C ILE A 130 -28.53 -8.46 -8.47
N ALA A 131 -28.54 -9.78 -8.58
CA ALA A 131 -29.73 -10.52 -9.02
C ALA A 131 -30.93 -10.31 -8.07
N ASN A 132 -30.68 -10.04 -6.80
CA ASN A 132 -31.68 -9.72 -5.79
C ASN A 132 -32.05 -8.22 -5.73
N GLY A 133 -31.61 -7.41 -6.72
CA GLY A 133 -32.02 -6.01 -6.87
C GLY A 133 -31.11 -4.98 -6.24
N ARG A 134 -29.94 -5.36 -5.70
CA ARG A 134 -28.90 -4.39 -5.25
C ARG A 134 -28.17 -3.81 -6.45
N GLN A 135 -27.50 -2.67 -6.23
CA GLN A 135 -26.59 -2.07 -7.21
C GLN A 135 -25.13 -2.38 -6.84
N TYR A 136 -24.23 -2.38 -7.82
CA TYR A 136 -22.80 -2.59 -7.57
C TYR A 136 -22.22 -1.58 -6.56
N GLY A 137 -22.73 -0.34 -6.58
CA GLY A 137 -22.32 0.71 -5.62
C GLY A 137 -22.73 0.46 -4.17
N ASP A 138 -23.63 -0.49 -3.92
CA ASP A 138 -24.08 -0.86 -2.57
C ASP A 138 -23.17 -1.89 -1.90
N VAL A 139 -22.17 -2.39 -2.62
CA VAL A 139 -21.27 -3.46 -2.15
C VAL A 139 -19.87 -2.91 -1.97
N ALA A 140 -19.27 -3.18 -0.80
CA ALA A 140 -17.86 -2.92 -0.54
C ALA A 140 -17.14 -4.21 -0.14
N VAL A 141 -15.95 -4.41 -0.68
CA VAL A 141 -15.05 -5.50 -0.30
C VAL A 141 -13.88 -4.89 0.46
N LEU A 142 -13.70 -5.30 1.71
CA LEU A 142 -12.58 -4.86 2.55
C LEU A 142 -11.59 -6.02 2.72
N TYR A 143 -10.30 -5.73 2.69
CA TYR A 143 -9.24 -6.70 2.86
C TYR A 143 -8.15 -6.13 3.78
N ARG A 144 -7.34 -7.01 4.39
CA ARG A 144 -6.33 -6.62 5.36
C ARG A 144 -5.07 -6.07 4.72
N THR A 145 -4.60 -6.68 3.64
CA THR A 145 -3.36 -6.32 2.95
C THR A 145 -3.63 -5.97 1.48
N ASN A 146 -2.78 -5.10 0.95
CA ASN A 146 -2.89 -4.69 -0.45
C ASN A 146 -2.66 -5.84 -1.44
N ALA A 147 -1.90 -6.88 -1.05
CA ALA A 147 -1.65 -8.06 -1.87
C ALA A 147 -2.94 -8.80 -2.24
N GLN A 148 -3.89 -8.88 -1.30
CA GLN A 148 -5.19 -9.53 -1.51
C GLN A 148 -6.00 -8.88 -2.64
N SER A 149 -5.81 -7.57 -2.89
CA SER A 149 -6.56 -6.84 -3.93
C SER A 149 -6.39 -7.45 -5.31
N TYR A 150 -5.19 -7.95 -5.64
CA TYR A 150 -4.90 -8.47 -6.98
C TYR A 150 -5.77 -9.68 -7.35
N THR A 151 -5.88 -10.65 -6.44
CA THR A 151 -6.68 -11.86 -6.66
C THR A 151 -8.17 -11.52 -6.75
N ILE A 152 -8.65 -10.61 -5.88
CA ILE A 152 -10.03 -10.13 -5.89
C ILE A 152 -10.33 -9.37 -7.20
N GLU A 153 -9.46 -8.43 -7.60
CA GLU A 153 -9.61 -7.68 -8.86
C GLU A 153 -9.65 -8.60 -10.07
N ARG A 154 -8.80 -9.65 -10.08
CA ARG A 154 -8.79 -10.64 -11.15
C ARG A 154 -10.14 -11.38 -11.26
N ALA A 155 -10.69 -11.83 -10.12
CA ALA A 155 -11.98 -12.51 -10.09
C ALA A 155 -13.13 -11.58 -10.52
N LEU A 156 -13.15 -10.33 -10.04
CA LEU A 156 -14.16 -9.33 -10.45
C LEU A 156 -14.11 -9.06 -11.95
N ARG A 157 -12.90 -8.90 -12.53
CA ARG A 157 -12.75 -8.73 -14.00
C ARG A 157 -13.20 -9.93 -14.79
N GLN A 158 -12.86 -11.15 -14.37
CA GLN A 158 -13.29 -12.38 -15.01
C GLN A 158 -14.82 -12.57 -14.96
N SER A 159 -15.43 -12.07 -13.90
CA SER A 159 -16.89 -12.09 -13.71
C SER A 159 -17.63 -10.87 -14.29
N TYR A 160 -16.90 -9.97 -15.02
CA TYR A 160 -17.44 -8.73 -15.59
C TYR A 160 -18.13 -7.81 -14.58
N ILE A 161 -17.64 -7.82 -13.32
CA ILE A 161 -18.15 -6.96 -12.24
C ILE A 161 -17.38 -5.63 -12.27
N PRO A 162 -18.04 -4.48 -12.46
CA PRO A 162 -17.41 -3.17 -12.39
C PRO A 162 -16.99 -2.89 -10.93
N TYR A 163 -15.76 -2.37 -10.74
CA TYR A 163 -15.24 -2.04 -9.42
C TYR A 163 -14.37 -0.79 -9.43
N LYS A 164 -14.19 -0.20 -8.25
CA LYS A 164 -13.26 0.90 -7.99
C LYS A 164 -12.45 0.59 -6.75
N ILE A 165 -11.12 0.72 -6.85
CA ILE A 165 -10.24 0.66 -5.67
C ILE A 165 -10.26 2.02 -4.98
N VAL A 166 -10.45 2.01 -3.65
CA VAL A 166 -10.45 3.21 -2.81
C VAL A 166 -9.27 3.11 -1.84
N GLY A 167 -8.45 4.16 -1.80
CA GLY A 167 -7.33 4.26 -0.85
C GLY A 167 -6.06 3.47 -1.21
N GLY A 168 -6.06 2.70 -2.31
CA GLY A 168 -4.90 1.92 -2.77
C GLY A 168 -4.50 2.27 -4.21
N LEU A 169 -3.22 2.04 -4.54
CA LEU A 169 -2.79 1.99 -5.94
C LEU A 169 -3.19 0.62 -6.50
N ARG A 170 -3.68 0.61 -7.75
CA ARG A 170 -3.86 -0.67 -8.47
C ARG A 170 -2.54 -1.42 -8.46
N PHE A 171 -2.56 -2.74 -8.36
CA PHE A 171 -1.34 -3.56 -8.32
C PHE A 171 -0.32 -3.15 -9.40
N LEU A 172 -0.77 -3.01 -10.65
CA LEU A 172 0.08 -2.57 -11.76
C LEU A 172 0.54 -1.10 -11.68
N ASP A 173 -0.03 -0.32 -10.79
CA ASP A 173 0.36 1.08 -10.57
C ASP A 173 1.42 1.25 -9.48
N ARG A 174 1.69 0.22 -8.70
CA ARG A 174 2.73 0.22 -7.68
C ARG A 174 4.10 0.46 -8.31
N ALA A 175 4.94 1.24 -7.64
CA ALA A 175 6.27 1.61 -8.15
C ALA A 175 7.13 0.35 -8.38
N VAL A 176 7.15 -0.58 -7.43
CA VAL A 176 7.89 -1.84 -7.52
C VAL A 176 7.47 -2.66 -8.74
N VAL A 177 6.16 -2.81 -8.96
CA VAL A 177 5.64 -3.56 -10.11
C VAL A 177 6.02 -2.88 -11.43
N LYS A 178 5.91 -1.55 -11.51
CA LYS A 178 6.33 -0.78 -12.70
C LYS A 178 7.82 -0.90 -12.97
N ASP A 179 8.64 -0.93 -11.93
CA ASP A 179 10.09 -1.08 -12.05
C ASP A 179 10.46 -2.48 -12.58
N LEU A 180 9.91 -3.53 -11.98
CA LEU A 180 10.13 -4.91 -12.43
C LEU A 180 9.61 -5.14 -13.85
N LEU A 181 8.45 -4.60 -14.20
CA LEU A 181 7.94 -4.63 -15.56
C LEU A 181 8.86 -3.89 -16.54
N ALA A 182 9.49 -2.79 -16.12
CA ALA A 182 10.44 -2.08 -16.96
C ALA A 182 11.72 -2.89 -17.17
N TYR A 183 12.23 -3.60 -16.16
CA TYR A 183 13.31 -4.57 -16.35
C TYR A 183 12.92 -5.65 -17.36
N LEU A 184 11.81 -6.32 -17.17
CA LEU A 184 11.34 -7.35 -18.09
C LEU A 184 11.19 -6.81 -19.52
N ARG A 185 10.54 -5.66 -19.69
CA ARG A 185 10.38 -5.04 -21.02
C ARG A 185 11.70 -4.76 -21.70
N LEU A 186 12.68 -4.20 -20.97
CA LEU A 186 13.98 -3.91 -21.55
C LEU A 186 14.75 -5.18 -21.96
N LEU A 187 14.62 -6.27 -21.22
CA LEU A 187 15.19 -7.57 -21.58
C LEU A 187 14.57 -8.14 -22.87
N TYR A 188 13.25 -8.05 -23.02
CA TYR A 188 12.53 -8.51 -24.21
C TYR A 188 12.65 -7.54 -25.41
N GLN A 189 12.73 -6.25 -25.14
CA GLN A 189 12.84 -5.18 -26.13
C GLN A 189 14.04 -4.29 -25.78
N PRO A 190 15.27 -4.69 -26.15
CA PRO A 190 16.49 -3.99 -25.78
C PRO A 190 16.58 -2.52 -26.24
N SER A 191 15.67 -2.08 -27.11
CA SER A 191 15.55 -0.69 -27.58
C SER A 191 14.51 0.13 -26.82
N ASP A 192 13.86 -0.41 -25.77
CA ASP A 192 12.85 0.31 -24.98
C ASP A 192 13.49 1.39 -24.09
N ARG A 193 13.58 2.59 -24.64
CA ARG A 193 14.14 3.79 -23.99
C ARG A 193 13.36 4.20 -22.73
N VAL A 194 12.03 4.01 -22.72
CA VAL A 194 11.19 4.38 -21.57
C VAL A 194 11.50 3.48 -20.38
N SER A 195 11.55 2.18 -20.61
CA SER A 195 11.92 1.20 -19.58
C SER A 195 13.36 1.42 -19.10
N PHE A 196 14.31 1.68 -19.99
CA PHE A 196 15.68 2.01 -19.61
C PHE A 196 15.76 3.24 -18.70
N LEU A 197 15.13 4.35 -19.07
CA LEU A 197 15.12 5.60 -18.28
C LEU A 197 14.53 5.37 -16.89
N ARG A 198 13.56 4.49 -16.78
CA ARG A 198 12.96 4.16 -15.49
C ARG A 198 13.91 3.42 -14.55
N ILE A 199 14.70 2.47 -15.07
CA ILE A 199 15.48 1.53 -14.25
C ILE A 199 16.96 1.85 -14.18
N VAL A 200 17.51 2.71 -15.02
CA VAL A 200 18.95 2.99 -15.07
C VAL A 200 19.54 3.46 -13.74
N ASN A 201 18.76 4.15 -12.91
CA ASN A 201 19.09 4.56 -11.55
C ASN A 201 18.14 4.02 -10.47
N THR A 202 17.46 2.92 -10.74
CA THR A 202 16.59 2.24 -9.78
C THR A 202 17.02 0.76 -9.68
N PRO A 203 17.79 0.39 -8.66
CA PRO A 203 18.45 1.17 -7.59
C PRO A 203 19.45 2.24 -8.05
N LYS A 204 19.82 3.17 -7.16
CA LYS A 204 20.77 4.25 -7.47
C LYS A 204 22.13 3.70 -7.92
N ARG A 205 22.58 4.09 -9.12
CA ARG A 205 23.90 3.72 -9.67
C ARG A 205 24.84 4.91 -9.83
N GLY A 206 24.39 6.11 -9.44
CA GLY A 206 25.22 7.31 -9.48
C GLY A 206 25.43 7.90 -10.89
N VAL A 207 24.61 7.52 -11.87
CA VAL A 207 24.68 8.08 -13.21
C VAL A 207 23.79 9.32 -13.29
N GLY A 208 24.38 10.50 -13.48
CA GLY A 208 23.65 11.75 -13.56
C GLY A 208 22.80 11.86 -14.85
N ALA A 209 21.71 12.65 -14.80
CA ALA A 209 20.80 12.85 -15.93
C ALA A 209 21.52 13.30 -17.22
N VAL A 210 22.52 14.17 -17.10
CA VAL A 210 23.35 14.63 -18.24
C VAL A 210 24.12 13.48 -18.86
N SER A 211 24.67 12.56 -18.05
CA SER A 211 25.40 11.39 -18.55
C SER A 211 24.45 10.39 -19.24
N ILE A 212 23.24 10.22 -18.70
CA ILE A 212 22.20 9.38 -19.32
C ILE A 212 21.81 9.94 -20.69
N SER A 213 21.57 11.25 -20.79
CA SER A 213 21.28 11.90 -22.08
C SER A 213 22.39 11.70 -23.08
N LYS A 214 23.65 11.99 -22.70
CA LYS A 214 24.82 11.79 -23.57
C LYS A 214 24.99 10.34 -24.01
N PHE A 215 24.71 9.38 -23.13
CA PHE A 215 24.73 7.95 -23.48
C PHE A 215 23.68 7.65 -24.55
N LEU A 216 22.45 8.12 -24.38
CA LEU A 216 21.39 7.86 -25.33
C LEU A 216 21.65 8.52 -26.69
N ASP A 217 22.15 9.76 -26.72
CA ASP A 217 22.51 10.46 -27.97
C ASP A 217 23.61 9.70 -28.71
N TRP A 218 24.65 9.21 -28.00
CA TRP A 218 25.70 8.40 -28.58
C TRP A 218 25.19 7.03 -29.07
N ASN A 219 24.33 6.38 -28.25
CA ASN A 219 23.76 5.08 -28.58
C ASN A 219 22.89 5.15 -29.84
N ASP A 220 22.04 6.18 -29.94
CA ASP A 220 21.22 6.42 -31.14
C ASP A 220 22.08 6.62 -32.39
N ALA A 221 23.19 7.36 -32.28
CA ALA A 221 24.15 7.56 -33.39
C ALA A 221 24.89 6.27 -33.75
N SER A 222 25.12 5.35 -32.83
CA SER A 222 25.79 4.08 -33.05
C SER A 222 24.88 3.02 -33.69
N GLY A 223 23.57 3.21 -33.71
CA GLY A 223 22.55 2.26 -34.19
C GLY A 223 22.45 0.96 -33.38
N LYS A 224 23.02 0.92 -32.18
CA LYS A 224 22.97 -0.23 -31.27
C LYS A 224 21.67 -0.19 -30.46
N ASP A 225 21.14 -1.35 -30.06
CA ASP A 225 20.15 -1.40 -28.98
C ASP A 225 20.79 -0.96 -27.66
N ILE A 226 19.96 -0.66 -26.63
CA ILE A 226 20.45 -0.09 -25.38
C ILE A 226 21.39 -1.07 -24.63
N ILE A 227 21.07 -2.37 -24.61
CA ILE A 227 21.90 -3.35 -23.89
C ILE A 227 23.26 -3.47 -24.58
N SER A 228 23.29 -3.61 -25.91
CA SER A 228 24.51 -3.62 -26.70
C SER A 228 25.29 -2.32 -26.58
N GLY A 229 24.62 -1.18 -26.52
CA GLY A 229 25.26 0.12 -26.30
C GLY A 229 25.87 0.26 -24.93
N LEU A 230 25.21 -0.24 -23.87
CA LEU A 230 25.79 -0.27 -22.52
C LEU A 230 27.07 -1.11 -22.46
N LEU A 231 27.11 -2.25 -23.14
CA LEU A 231 28.32 -3.09 -23.23
C LEU A 231 29.46 -2.41 -23.98
N ALA A 232 29.12 -1.58 -24.96
CA ALA A 232 30.09 -0.83 -25.77
C ALA A 232 30.35 0.59 -25.27
N VAL A 233 29.89 0.95 -24.04
CA VAL A 233 29.93 2.32 -23.53
C VAL A 233 31.34 2.91 -23.38
N GLU A 234 32.39 2.08 -23.35
CA GLU A 234 33.79 2.54 -23.36
C GLU A 234 34.14 3.29 -24.67
N GLU A 235 33.44 3.00 -25.76
CA GLU A 235 33.59 3.67 -27.06
C GLU A 235 32.99 5.09 -27.10
N ALA A 236 32.19 5.46 -26.07
CA ALA A 236 31.48 6.74 -26.03
C ALA A 236 32.40 7.87 -25.51
N ASP A 237 33.08 8.59 -26.39
CA ASP A 237 34.01 9.68 -26.04
C ASP A 237 33.34 10.86 -25.33
N THR A 238 32.03 11.00 -25.47
CA THR A 238 31.22 12.08 -24.84
C THR A 238 30.98 11.86 -23.34
N LEU A 239 31.27 10.65 -22.84
CA LEU A 239 31.05 10.25 -21.46
C LEU A 239 32.35 10.29 -20.62
N THR A 240 32.23 10.68 -19.36
CA THR A 240 33.35 10.60 -18.41
C THR A 240 33.56 9.15 -17.94
N ALA A 241 34.82 8.77 -17.63
CA ALA A 241 35.13 7.44 -17.09
C ALA A 241 34.28 7.10 -15.83
N ARG A 242 33.95 8.10 -15.03
CA ARG A 242 33.07 7.95 -13.84
C ARG A 242 31.66 7.49 -14.20
N ALA A 243 31.15 7.91 -15.37
CA ALA A 243 29.80 7.53 -15.83
C ALA A 243 29.81 6.22 -16.60
N LYS A 244 30.90 5.92 -17.33
CA LYS A 244 31.03 4.70 -18.15
C LYS A 244 30.96 3.43 -17.30
N ARG A 245 31.71 3.39 -16.20
CA ARG A 245 31.81 2.18 -15.36
C ARG A 245 30.46 1.67 -14.85
N PRO A 246 29.60 2.47 -14.17
CA PRO A 246 28.29 1.98 -13.69
C PRO A 246 27.33 1.62 -14.84
N LEU A 247 27.45 2.28 -15.99
CA LEU A 247 26.67 1.93 -17.18
C LEU A 247 27.10 0.58 -17.74
N LEU A 248 28.41 0.30 -17.83
CA LEU A 248 28.95 -0.99 -18.28
C LEU A 248 28.52 -2.11 -17.33
N GLU A 249 28.72 -1.93 -16.01
CA GLU A 249 28.31 -2.91 -15.00
C GLU A 249 26.82 -3.22 -15.08
N PHE A 250 26.00 -2.20 -15.33
CA PHE A 250 24.57 -2.40 -15.53
C PHE A 250 24.24 -3.14 -16.83
N GLY A 251 24.93 -2.82 -17.92
CA GLY A 251 24.81 -3.50 -19.21
C GLY A 251 25.16 -4.99 -19.11
N GLN A 252 26.23 -5.34 -18.40
CA GLN A 252 26.63 -6.73 -18.16
C GLN A 252 25.54 -7.51 -17.44
N LYS A 253 24.99 -6.94 -16.35
CA LYS A 253 23.88 -7.58 -15.61
C LYS A 253 22.64 -7.81 -16.49
N LEU A 254 22.28 -6.82 -17.31
CA LEU A 254 21.15 -6.97 -18.23
C LEU A 254 21.43 -8.03 -19.31
N HIS A 255 22.65 -8.07 -19.83
CA HIS A 255 23.04 -9.07 -20.81
C HIS A 255 22.97 -10.49 -20.23
N ASP A 256 23.49 -10.70 -19.01
CA ASP A 256 23.44 -12.01 -18.35
C ASP A 256 21.99 -12.45 -18.11
N LEU A 257 21.12 -11.54 -17.65
CA LEU A 257 19.68 -11.80 -17.46
C LEU A 257 18.97 -12.10 -18.79
N GLN A 258 19.40 -11.49 -19.89
CA GLN A 258 18.82 -11.73 -21.22
C GLN A 258 19.08 -13.16 -21.73
N GLN A 259 20.19 -13.80 -21.32
CA GLN A 259 20.46 -15.20 -21.68
C GLN A 259 19.48 -16.19 -21.00
N GLU A 260 18.74 -15.74 -20.01
CA GLU A 260 17.82 -16.56 -19.22
C GLU A 260 16.33 -16.26 -19.51
N ILE A 261 16.06 -15.47 -20.55
CA ILE A 261 14.72 -14.94 -20.86
C ILE A 261 13.70 -16.03 -21.21
N ASP A 262 14.15 -17.18 -21.71
CA ASP A 262 13.28 -18.31 -22.09
C ASP A 262 12.84 -19.16 -20.89
N GLY A 263 13.28 -18.82 -19.68
CA GLY A 263 12.94 -19.51 -18.46
C GLY A 263 11.58 -19.09 -17.88
N SER A 264 11.33 -19.51 -16.64
CA SER A 264 10.13 -19.10 -15.89
C SER A 264 10.14 -17.59 -15.60
N PRO A 265 9.07 -16.83 -15.91
CA PRO A 265 8.98 -15.41 -15.58
C PRO A 265 9.18 -15.12 -14.07
N ALA A 266 8.73 -16.01 -13.19
CA ALA A 266 8.92 -15.87 -11.75
C ALA A 266 10.42 -15.97 -11.37
N GLU A 267 11.12 -16.97 -11.88
CA GLU A 267 12.55 -17.15 -11.66
C GLU A 267 13.36 -15.97 -12.23
N LEU A 268 12.97 -15.45 -13.40
CA LEU A 268 13.61 -14.28 -14.00
C LEU A 268 13.43 -13.04 -13.13
N ILE A 269 12.23 -12.81 -12.54
CA ILE A 269 11.99 -11.70 -11.62
C ILE A 269 12.88 -11.83 -10.37
N GLU A 270 12.97 -13.00 -9.75
CA GLU A 270 13.85 -13.22 -8.61
C GLU A 270 15.33 -12.93 -8.94
N LYS A 271 15.79 -13.36 -10.13
CA LYS A 271 17.14 -13.08 -10.59
C LYS A 271 17.37 -11.58 -10.85
N ILE A 272 16.38 -10.87 -11.43
CA ILE A 272 16.43 -9.41 -11.59
C ILE A 272 16.61 -8.76 -10.23
N MET A 273 15.77 -9.11 -9.24
CA MET A 273 15.81 -8.52 -7.90
C MET A 273 17.19 -8.70 -7.25
N LYS A 274 17.73 -9.92 -7.28
CA LYS A 274 19.02 -10.25 -6.66
C LYS A 274 20.21 -9.62 -7.40
N SER A 275 20.32 -9.81 -8.73
CA SER A 275 21.48 -9.37 -9.50
C SER A 275 21.61 -7.86 -9.60
N THR A 276 20.48 -7.14 -9.62
CA THR A 276 20.46 -5.68 -9.73
C THR A 276 20.57 -4.96 -8.40
N GLY A 277 20.45 -5.69 -7.26
CA GLY A 277 20.36 -5.11 -5.92
C GLY A 277 19.00 -4.45 -5.65
N TYR A 278 17.97 -4.84 -6.39
CA TYR A 278 16.63 -4.27 -6.24
C TYR A 278 15.96 -4.76 -4.96
N GLU A 279 16.24 -6.00 -4.53
CA GLU A 279 15.77 -6.58 -3.28
C GLU A 279 16.22 -5.74 -2.07
N ASP A 280 17.50 -5.43 -1.98
CA ASP A 280 18.05 -4.57 -0.92
C ASP A 280 17.50 -3.13 -0.99
N PHE A 281 17.18 -2.65 -2.19
CA PHE A 281 16.63 -1.31 -2.41
C PHE A 281 15.20 -1.16 -1.90
N ILE A 282 14.37 -2.20 -1.99
CA ILE A 282 13.01 -2.18 -1.48
C ILE A 282 12.93 -2.54 0.01
N ASN A 283 13.93 -3.27 0.52
CA ASN A 283 14.06 -3.68 1.92
C ASN A 283 15.00 -2.70 2.65
N ASP A 284 14.54 -1.48 2.88
CA ASP A 284 15.35 -0.39 3.45
C ASP A 284 15.23 -0.26 4.98
N GLY A 285 14.56 -1.22 5.66
CA GLY A 285 14.37 -1.27 7.11
C GLY A 285 13.31 -0.29 7.63
N THR A 286 12.46 0.25 6.76
CA THR A 286 11.37 1.13 7.15
C THR A 286 10.07 0.36 7.39
N PRO A 287 9.13 0.86 8.24
CA PRO A 287 7.82 0.22 8.44
C PRO A 287 6.98 0.05 7.17
N GLN A 288 7.39 0.67 6.05
CA GLN A 288 6.74 0.58 4.75
C GLN A 288 7.29 -0.56 3.89
N ASP A 289 8.32 -1.27 4.34
CA ASP A 289 8.94 -2.38 3.62
C ASP A 289 7.98 -3.55 3.45
N GLU A 290 7.22 -3.89 4.49
CA GLU A 290 6.22 -4.96 4.42
C GLU A 290 5.19 -4.67 3.31
N GLU A 291 4.77 -3.41 3.14
CA GLU A 291 3.83 -2.99 2.09
C GLU A 291 4.45 -3.04 0.67
N ARG A 292 5.78 -2.98 0.56
CA ARG A 292 6.52 -3.04 -0.71
C ARG A 292 6.88 -4.47 -1.12
N MET A 293 7.08 -5.35 -0.12
CA MET A 293 7.42 -6.76 -0.33
C MET A 293 6.18 -7.64 -0.60
N GLU A 294 4.99 -7.23 -0.12
CA GLU A 294 3.69 -7.84 -0.42
C GLU A 294 3.19 -7.46 -1.84
#